data_a127540e9f31f1f3f02761dc3825cc46
#
_entry.id   a127540e9f31f1f3f02761dc3825cc46
#
_cell.length_a   1.000
_cell.length_b   1.000
_cell.length_c   1.000
_cell.angle_alpha   90.00
_cell.angle_beta   90.00
_cell.angle_gamma   90.00
#
_symmetry.space_group_name_H-M   'P 1'
#
loop_
_entity.id
_entity.type
_entity.pdbx_description
1 polymer ?
#
loop_
_entity_poly.entity_id
_entity_poly.type
_entity_poly.pdbx_seq_one_letter_code
_entity_poly.pdbx_strand_id
1 'polypeptide(L)'
;MSPFAILAAVALQSPDSGAELYHAWCAACHGQDARGTPAASVRTTVPPADLASCAASTPEPAVRWRGVVARGGAAYGLSLDMPAFGEAATPEQIRWVVRYVRSLCGSAAWPPGELNFPRGFLVEKAFPENEVVLVNHDREQNYIFERRFGARFQIEAEARTAFDGAPNSFDGASLAGKLDLWHSPQALAITTLGLEATPRLGRQDRWEVEPFLAFGWSPHEVVTVQGQIVGTWEEQAGIAGFEYRLGVAKDFGRVIPMVEAGWVVPRQGDHALSFYPQLWMQLSRLGHVAGSIGAELPAVGPEPRRPKLIAFLLWDFGDAGLFKGW
;
A
#
# COMPACT_ATOMS: atom_id res chain seq x y z
N MET A 1 35.38 60.24 -17.71
CA MET A 1 34.99 59.62 -16.43
C MET A 1 33.78 58.75 -16.71
N SER A 2 34.00 57.45 -16.78
CA SER A 2 32.95 56.48 -17.11
C SER A 2 32.31 55.96 -15.81
N PRO A 3 30.96 55.93 -15.69
CA PRO A 3 30.34 55.33 -14.54
C PRO A 3 30.16 53.84 -14.82
N PHE A 4 30.95 53.01 -14.15
CA PHE A 4 30.68 51.57 -14.05
C PHE A 4 29.38 51.35 -13.27
N ALA A 5 28.35 50.95 -14.00
CA ALA A 5 27.16 50.40 -13.38
C ALA A 5 27.48 48.99 -12.84
N ILE A 6 27.54 48.87 -11.53
CA ILE A 6 27.61 47.57 -10.85
C ILE A 6 26.21 46.98 -10.90
N LEU A 7 25.95 46.11 -11.84
CA LEU A 7 24.80 45.19 -11.79
C LEU A 7 25.05 44.20 -10.65
N ALA A 8 24.47 44.46 -9.50
CA ALA A 8 24.36 43.46 -8.44
C ALA A 8 23.44 42.34 -8.96
N ALA A 9 24.04 41.22 -9.36
CA ALA A 9 23.30 39.99 -9.58
C ALA A 9 22.75 39.54 -8.25
N VAL A 10 21.44 39.77 -8.06
CA VAL A 10 20.68 39.09 -6.99
C VAL A 10 20.71 37.63 -7.34
N ALA A 11 21.59 36.88 -6.73
CA ALA A 11 21.54 35.43 -6.75
C ALA A 11 20.22 35.04 -6.07
N LEU A 12 19.22 34.68 -6.87
CA LEU A 12 18.03 34.01 -6.39
C LEU A 12 18.49 32.70 -5.76
N GLN A 13 18.58 32.68 -4.44
CA GLN A 13 18.87 31.46 -3.70
C GLN A 13 17.75 30.47 -4.03
N SER A 14 18.10 29.33 -4.57
CA SER A 14 17.15 28.25 -4.77
C SER A 14 16.62 27.82 -3.41
N PRO A 15 15.29 27.65 -3.26
CA PRO A 15 14.74 27.18 -1.99
C PRO A 15 15.36 25.84 -1.60
N ASP A 16 15.94 25.74 -0.42
CA ASP A 16 16.69 24.56 0.05
C ASP A 16 15.86 23.67 0.98
N SER A 17 14.60 24.04 1.27
CA SER A 17 13.75 23.26 2.15
C SER A 17 12.41 22.90 1.49
N GLY A 18 11.82 21.78 1.90
CA GLY A 18 10.51 21.36 1.41
C GLY A 18 9.40 22.37 1.73
N ALA A 19 9.51 23.10 2.85
CA ALA A 19 8.57 24.15 3.23
C ALA A 19 8.66 25.36 2.30
N GLU A 20 9.88 25.85 2.01
CA GLU A 20 10.09 26.98 1.10
C GLU A 20 9.61 26.66 -0.31
N LEU A 21 9.91 25.46 -0.80
CA LEU A 21 9.43 24.98 -2.10
C LEU A 21 7.89 24.89 -2.13
N TYR A 22 7.27 24.39 -1.05
CA TYR A 22 5.82 24.34 -0.94
C TYR A 22 5.21 25.74 -1.02
N HIS A 23 5.73 26.69 -0.26
CA HIS A 23 5.23 28.07 -0.26
C HIS A 23 5.44 28.77 -1.60
N ALA A 24 6.53 28.45 -2.30
CA ALA A 24 6.82 29.04 -3.61
C ALA A 24 5.95 28.43 -4.74
N TRP A 25 5.65 27.13 -4.70
CA TRP A 25 5.04 26.43 -5.84
C TRP A 25 3.59 26.01 -5.60
N CYS A 26 3.21 25.70 -4.37
CA CYS A 26 1.97 24.99 -4.06
C CYS A 26 0.95 25.83 -3.31
N ALA A 27 1.43 26.74 -2.40
CA ALA A 27 0.60 27.45 -1.47
C ALA A 27 -0.41 28.40 -2.14
N ALA A 28 -0.13 28.87 -3.37
CA ALA A 28 -1.07 29.72 -4.11
C ALA A 28 -2.43 29.03 -4.34
N CYS A 29 -2.43 27.72 -4.58
CA CYS A 29 -3.63 26.92 -4.77
C CYS A 29 -4.02 26.14 -3.51
N HIS A 30 -3.05 25.49 -2.84
CA HIS A 30 -3.31 24.62 -1.71
C HIS A 30 -3.39 25.32 -0.35
N GLY A 31 -3.23 26.66 -0.31
CA GLY A 31 -3.23 27.45 0.92
C GLY A 31 -1.88 27.43 1.66
N GLN A 32 -1.67 28.41 2.53
CA GLN A 32 -0.43 28.49 3.34
C GLN A 32 -0.33 27.34 4.36
N ASP A 33 -1.48 26.81 4.77
CA ASP A 33 -1.64 25.71 5.73
C ASP A 33 -1.90 24.35 5.05
N ALA A 34 -1.82 24.31 3.72
CA ALA A 34 -2.07 23.13 2.87
C ALA A 34 -3.50 22.57 2.96
N ARG A 35 -4.49 23.34 3.44
CA ARG A 35 -5.90 22.89 3.57
C ARG A 35 -6.77 23.19 2.35
N GLY A 36 -6.16 23.69 1.28
CA GLY A 36 -6.85 24.07 0.06
C GLY A 36 -7.38 25.50 0.13
N THR A 37 -7.42 26.15 -1.03
CA THR A 37 -8.01 27.48 -1.21
C THR A 37 -9.36 27.31 -1.93
N PRO A 38 -10.40 28.12 -1.61
CA PRO A 38 -11.67 28.03 -2.34
C PRO A 38 -11.47 28.19 -3.86
N ALA A 39 -12.09 27.32 -4.65
CA ALA A 39 -11.93 27.28 -6.13
C ALA A 39 -12.16 28.65 -6.79
N ALA A 40 -13.14 29.40 -6.31
CA ALA A 40 -13.43 30.73 -6.82
C ALA A 40 -12.28 31.73 -6.65
N SER A 41 -11.46 31.56 -5.59
CA SER A 41 -10.32 32.44 -5.30
C SER A 41 -9.10 32.16 -6.16
N VAL A 42 -8.93 30.90 -6.62
CA VAL A 42 -7.79 30.46 -7.43
C VAL A 42 -8.17 30.13 -8.87
N ARG A 43 -9.44 30.29 -9.23
CA ARG A 43 -9.98 30.06 -10.58
C ARG A 43 -9.75 28.63 -11.08
N THR A 44 -9.84 27.64 -10.17
CA THR A 44 -9.78 26.23 -10.52
C THR A 44 -11.16 25.65 -10.73
N THR A 45 -11.26 24.57 -11.53
CA THR A 45 -12.53 23.87 -11.81
C THR A 45 -13.09 23.12 -10.61
N VAL A 46 -12.19 22.69 -9.72
CA VAL A 46 -12.52 22.01 -8.45
C VAL A 46 -11.67 22.63 -7.34
N PRO A 47 -12.14 22.59 -6.09
CA PRO A 47 -11.31 23.05 -4.97
C PRO A 47 -10.00 22.25 -4.88
N PRO A 48 -8.84 22.92 -4.71
CA PRO A 48 -7.59 22.24 -4.40
C PRO A 48 -7.74 21.37 -3.14
N ALA A 49 -7.12 20.20 -3.16
CA ALA A 49 -7.23 19.24 -2.07
C ALA A 49 -6.64 19.77 -0.75
N ASP A 50 -7.25 19.37 0.37
CA ASP A 50 -6.68 19.51 1.72
C ASP A 50 -5.55 18.47 1.88
N LEU A 51 -4.32 18.92 1.67
CA LEU A 51 -3.11 18.08 1.75
C LEU A 51 -2.65 17.83 3.19
N ALA A 52 -3.14 18.62 4.16
CA ALA A 52 -2.86 18.45 5.59
C ALA A 52 -3.79 17.42 6.25
N SER A 53 -4.83 16.98 5.55
CA SER A 53 -5.74 15.94 6.04
C SER A 53 -5.01 14.59 6.14
N CYS A 54 -4.98 14.02 7.35
CA CYS A 54 -4.41 12.70 7.57
C CYS A 54 -5.16 11.62 6.78
N ALA A 55 -6.49 11.71 6.70
CA ALA A 55 -7.31 10.77 5.93
C ALA A 55 -6.94 10.75 4.43
N ALA A 56 -6.54 11.89 3.88
CA ALA A 56 -6.11 11.97 2.48
C ALA A 56 -4.64 11.59 2.27
N SER A 57 -3.79 11.79 3.28
CA SER A 57 -2.34 11.67 3.11
C SER A 57 -1.76 10.32 3.53
N THR A 58 -2.35 9.61 4.49
CA THR A 58 -1.77 8.36 5.01
C THR A 58 -2.03 7.11 4.16
N PRO A 59 -3.19 6.94 3.49
CA PRO A 59 -3.41 5.75 2.66
C PRO A 59 -2.53 5.70 1.41
N GLU A 60 -2.16 6.85 0.89
CA GLU A 60 -1.45 6.96 -0.39
C GLU A 60 0.07 6.87 -0.23
N PRO A 61 0.76 6.04 -1.02
CA PRO A 61 2.22 5.95 -0.98
C PRO A 61 2.88 7.23 -1.50
N ALA A 62 4.04 7.59 -0.92
CA ALA A 62 4.78 8.81 -1.27
C ALA A 62 5.20 8.87 -2.74
N VAL A 63 5.47 7.72 -3.37
CA VAL A 63 5.83 7.63 -4.80
C VAL A 63 4.71 8.18 -5.69
N ARG A 64 3.47 7.92 -5.33
CA ARG A 64 2.31 8.45 -6.06
C ARG A 64 2.22 9.98 -5.95
N TRP A 65 2.38 10.52 -4.75
CA TRP A 65 2.42 11.97 -4.53
C TRP A 65 3.52 12.64 -5.35
N ARG A 66 4.72 12.05 -5.36
CA ARG A 66 5.83 12.55 -6.21
C ARG A 66 5.48 12.50 -7.69
N GLY A 67 4.81 11.44 -8.12
CA GLY A 67 4.35 11.30 -9.50
C GLY A 67 3.35 12.40 -9.89
N VAL A 68 2.37 12.71 -9.02
CA VAL A 68 1.40 13.79 -9.25
C VAL A 68 2.10 15.14 -9.33
N VAL A 69 3.03 15.45 -8.44
CA VAL A 69 3.80 16.70 -8.49
C VAL A 69 4.64 16.76 -9.78
N ALA A 70 5.32 15.67 -10.15
CA ALA A 70 6.20 15.66 -11.33
C ALA A 70 5.43 15.78 -12.65
N ARG A 71 4.29 15.08 -12.80
CA ARG A 71 3.58 14.92 -14.08
C ARG A 71 2.25 15.67 -14.15
N GLY A 72 1.85 16.33 -13.05
CA GLY A 72 0.59 17.03 -12.94
C GLY A 72 -0.62 16.13 -12.67
N GLY A 73 -1.73 16.74 -12.27
CA GLY A 73 -2.95 16.02 -11.92
C GLY A 73 -3.55 15.25 -13.10
N ALA A 74 -3.50 15.80 -14.31
CA ALA A 74 -4.02 15.16 -15.52
C ALA A 74 -3.45 13.74 -15.75
N ALA A 75 -2.16 13.53 -15.52
CA ALA A 75 -1.50 12.24 -15.70
C ALA A 75 -2.04 11.13 -14.77
N TYR A 76 -2.69 11.53 -13.69
CA TYR A 76 -3.29 10.64 -12.69
C TYR A 76 -4.82 10.65 -12.69
N GLY A 77 -5.44 11.32 -13.68
CA GLY A 77 -6.89 11.47 -13.75
C GLY A 77 -7.48 12.39 -12.68
N LEU A 78 -6.64 13.23 -12.07
CA LEU A 78 -7.01 14.31 -11.16
C LEU A 78 -7.31 15.60 -11.93
N SER A 79 -7.43 16.75 -11.24
CA SER A 79 -7.71 18.02 -11.89
C SER A 79 -6.65 18.40 -12.91
N LEU A 80 -7.10 18.94 -14.05
CA LEU A 80 -6.24 19.55 -15.07
C LEU A 80 -5.55 20.84 -14.57
N ASP A 81 -6.10 21.44 -13.51
CA ASP A 81 -5.57 22.69 -12.94
C ASP A 81 -4.29 22.44 -12.09
N MET A 82 -4.00 21.18 -11.71
CA MET A 82 -2.76 20.81 -11.03
C MET A 82 -1.62 20.67 -12.06
N PRO A 83 -0.66 21.62 -12.12
CA PRO A 83 0.39 21.62 -13.12
C PRO A 83 1.46 20.54 -12.86
N ALA A 84 2.25 20.23 -13.88
CA ALA A 84 3.44 19.39 -13.77
C ALA A 84 4.67 20.24 -13.41
N PHE A 85 5.45 19.76 -12.45
CA PHE A 85 6.69 20.44 -12.01
C PHE A 85 7.97 19.70 -12.42
N GLY A 86 7.86 18.53 -13.07
CA GLY A 86 9.01 17.68 -13.38
C GLY A 86 10.07 18.29 -14.28
N GLU A 87 9.73 19.29 -15.11
CA GLU A 87 10.68 20.03 -15.92
C GLU A 87 11.32 21.20 -15.17
N ALA A 88 10.64 21.74 -14.14
CA ALA A 88 11.08 22.90 -13.37
C ALA A 88 11.77 22.53 -12.05
N ALA A 89 11.58 21.31 -11.56
CA ALA A 89 12.06 20.84 -10.28
C ALA A 89 12.87 19.55 -10.42
N THR A 90 13.93 19.45 -9.64
CA THR A 90 14.68 18.19 -9.54
C THR A 90 13.87 17.12 -8.80
N PRO A 91 14.12 15.82 -9.03
CA PRO A 91 13.48 14.75 -8.27
C PRO A 91 13.67 14.89 -6.75
N GLU A 92 14.80 15.45 -6.33
CA GLU A 92 15.09 15.69 -4.91
C GLU A 92 14.26 16.81 -4.32
N GLN A 93 14.07 17.92 -5.03
CA GLN A 93 13.18 19.00 -4.63
C GLN A 93 11.72 18.51 -4.51
N ILE A 94 11.28 17.68 -5.45
CA ILE A 94 9.95 17.06 -5.38
C ILE A 94 9.82 16.16 -4.13
N ARG A 95 10.88 15.38 -3.79
CA ARG A 95 10.90 14.60 -2.55
C ARG A 95 10.78 15.47 -1.31
N TRP A 96 11.49 16.60 -1.27
CA TRP A 96 11.43 17.53 -0.12
C TRP A 96 10.04 18.12 0.07
N VAL A 97 9.41 18.60 -1.00
CA VAL A 97 8.04 19.12 -0.97
C VAL A 97 7.05 18.08 -0.48
N VAL A 98 7.07 16.88 -1.04
CA VAL A 98 6.15 15.81 -0.66
C VAL A 98 6.36 15.40 0.81
N ARG A 99 7.61 15.29 1.27
CA ARG A 99 7.92 15.01 2.68
C ARG A 99 7.38 16.10 3.60
N TYR A 100 7.57 17.36 3.24
CA TYR A 100 7.02 18.49 4.01
C TYR A 100 5.49 18.42 4.09
N VAL A 101 4.81 18.27 2.96
CA VAL A 101 3.34 18.18 2.92
C VAL A 101 2.85 17.03 3.80
N ARG A 102 3.45 15.85 3.69
CA ARG A 102 3.06 14.70 4.51
C ARG A 102 3.33 14.88 6.01
N SER A 103 4.32 15.68 6.38
CA SER A 103 4.58 16.02 7.79
C SER A 103 3.50 16.94 8.41
N LEU A 104 2.64 17.55 7.59
CA LEU A 104 1.53 18.38 8.06
C LEU A 104 0.40 17.58 8.70
N CYS A 105 0.29 16.29 8.38
CA CYS A 105 -0.49 15.36 9.18
C CYS A 105 0.28 15.02 10.46
N GLY A 106 0.17 15.87 11.48
CA GLY A 106 0.91 15.74 12.74
C GLY A 106 0.30 14.78 13.77
N SER A 107 -0.66 13.95 13.39
CA SER A 107 -1.35 13.06 14.34
C SER A 107 -0.62 11.72 14.49
N ALA A 108 -0.16 11.43 15.71
CA ALA A 108 0.41 10.11 16.06
C ALA A 108 -0.61 8.94 15.96
N ALA A 109 -1.90 9.23 15.75
CA ALA A 109 -2.93 8.22 15.53
C ALA A 109 -2.93 7.65 14.11
N TRP A 110 -2.11 8.19 13.19
CA TRP A 110 -2.06 7.81 11.79
C TRP A 110 -0.71 7.18 11.44
N PRO A 111 -0.71 6.05 10.73
CA PRO A 111 0.54 5.44 10.27
C PRO A 111 1.17 6.28 9.15
N PRO A 112 2.49 6.24 8.99
CA PRO A 112 3.17 6.97 7.92
C PRO A 112 2.89 6.32 6.56
N GLY A 113 2.11 6.98 5.71
CA GLY A 113 1.68 6.46 4.39
C GLY A 113 2.81 6.17 3.40
N GLU A 114 4.03 6.65 3.68
CA GLU A 114 5.24 6.26 2.94
C GLU A 114 5.48 4.75 2.98
N LEU A 115 4.95 4.06 4.00
CA LEU A 115 5.15 2.64 4.25
C LEU A 115 3.98 1.79 3.76
N ASN A 116 2.96 2.41 3.15
CA ASN A 116 1.85 1.71 2.51
C ASN A 116 2.29 1.14 1.15
N PHE A 117 2.88 -0.04 1.16
CA PHE A 117 3.33 -0.73 -0.03
C PHE A 117 2.18 -1.48 -0.72
N PRO A 118 2.29 -1.78 -2.03
CA PRO A 118 1.25 -2.50 -2.76
C PRO A 118 0.97 -3.88 -2.17
N ARG A 119 -0.31 -4.27 -2.06
CA ARG A 119 -0.72 -5.60 -1.63
C ARG A 119 -0.34 -6.66 -2.67
N GLY A 120 0.29 -7.74 -2.23
CA GLY A 120 0.53 -8.95 -3.01
C GLY A 120 -0.62 -9.95 -2.93
N PHE A 121 -0.45 -11.12 -3.55
CA PHE A 121 -1.36 -12.25 -3.38
C PHE A 121 -1.05 -13.05 -2.12
N LEU A 122 0.22 -13.11 -1.74
CA LEU A 122 0.73 -14.05 -0.75
C LEU A 122 1.23 -13.35 0.52
N VAL A 123 2.02 -12.28 0.36
CA VAL A 123 2.64 -11.58 1.48
C VAL A 123 1.63 -10.63 2.12
N GLU A 124 1.38 -10.83 3.41
CA GLU A 124 0.59 -9.91 4.22
C GLU A 124 1.29 -8.54 4.32
N LYS A 125 0.54 -7.46 4.09
CA LYS A 125 1.09 -6.11 4.24
C LYS A 125 1.46 -5.85 5.69
N ALA A 126 2.68 -5.40 5.92
CA ALA A 126 3.09 -4.98 7.26
C ALA A 126 2.39 -3.67 7.71
N PHE A 127 1.95 -2.83 6.77
CA PHE A 127 1.25 -1.58 7.05
C PHE A 127 -0.20 -1.84 7.53
N PRO A 128 -0.68 -1.17 8.61
CA PRO A 128 -2.06 -1.31 9.06
C PRO A 128 -3.05 -0.61 8.14
N GLU A 129 -4.09 -1.31 7.70
CA GLU A 129 -5.02 -0.88 6.66
C GLU A 129 -6.47 -0.74 7.12
N ASN A 130 -7.27 -0.08 6.26
CA ASN A 130 -8.71 -0.10 6.25
C ASN A 130 -9.17 -0.55 4.86
N GLU A 131 -9.17 -1.85 4.62
CA GLU A 131 -9.41 -2.41 3.29
C GLU A 131 -10.54 -3.45 3.29
N VAL A 132 -11.21 -3.55 2.16
CA VAL A 132 -12.02 -4.72 1.79
C VAL A 132 -11.37 -5.34 0.57
N VAL A 133 -11.08 -6.63 0.63
CA VAL A 133 -10.46 -7.34 -0.48
C VAL A 133 -11.30 -8.56 -0.85
N LEU A 134 -11.57 -8.69 -2.14
CA LEU A 134 -12.21 -9.86 -2.73
C LEU A 134 -11.14 -10.59 -3.55
N VAL A 135 -10.73 -11.78 -3.11
CA VAL A 135 -9.72 -12.59 -3.80
C VAL A 135 -10.41 -13.78 -4.47
N ASN A 136 -10.07 -14.03 -5.73
CA ASN A 136 -10.43 -15.26 -6.44
C ASN A 136 -9.15 -16.04 -6.70
N HIS A 137 -9.11 -17.29 -6.27
CA HIS A 137 -7.98 -18.20 -6.47
C HIS A 137 -8.49 -19.55 -6.97
N ASP A 138 -8.36 -19.81 -8.26
CA ASP A 138 -8.84 -21.03 -8.95
C ASP A 138 -10.34 -21.28 -8.65
N ARG A 139 -10.65 -22.09 -7.65
CA ARG A 139 -12.01 -22.47 -7.24
C ARG A 139 -12.39 -21.94 -5.87
N GLU A 140 -11.64 -21.02 -5.33
CA GLU A 140 -11.85 -20.41 -4.03
C GLU A 140 -12.09 -18.90 -4.15
N GLN A 141 -12.89 -18.38 -3.25
CA GLN A 141 -13.12 -16.95 -3.12
C GLN A 141 -13.00 -16.55 -1.66
N ASN A 142 -12.14 -15.58 -1.39
CA ASN A 142 -11.91 -15.05 -0.06
C ASN A 142 -12.44 -13.62 0.02
N TYR A 143 -13.12 -13.32 1.11
CA TYR A 143 -13.67 -12.03 1.46
C TYR A 143 -12.94 -11.54 2.70
N ILE A 144 -12.09 -10.54 2.55
CA ILE A 144 -11.23 -10.01 3.60
C ILE A 144 -11.71 -8.62 3.98
N PHE A 145 -11.88 -8.39 5.27
CA PHE A 145 -12.18 -7.08 5.83
C PHE A 145 -11.11 -6.73 6.86
N GLU A 146 -10.43 -5.62 6.63
CA GLU A 146 -9.38 -5.10 7.49
C GLU A 146 -9.80 -3.78 8.13
N ARG A 147 -9.57 -3.65 9.44
CA ARG A 147 -9.84 -2.43 10.17
C ARG A 147 -8.67 -2.04 11.05
N ARG A 148 -8.15 -0.85 10.81
CA ARG A 148 -7.09 -0.23 11.60
C ARG A 148 -7.65 0.46 12.86
N PHE A 149 -6.89 0.39 13.94
CA PHE A 149 -7.14 1.08 15.20
C PHE A 149 -5.90 1.85 15.64
N GLY A 150 -5.96 3.16 15.53
CA GLY A 150 -4.79 4.03 15.72
C GLY A 150 -3.74 3.83 14.62
N ALA A 151 -2.49 4.13 14.92
CA ALA A 151 -1.40 4.10 13.94
C ALA A 151 -0.80 2.70 13.72
N ARG A 152 -1.01 1.76 14.65
CA ARG A 152 -0.15 0.57 14.76
C ARG A 152 -0.89 -0.76 14.82
N PHE A 153 -2.17 -0.78 15.08
CA PHE A 153 -2.93 -2.01 15.28
C PHE A 153 -4.02 -2.18 14.22
N GLN A 154 -4.20 -3.40 13.75
CA GLN A 154 -5.25 -3.80 12.81
C GLN A 154 -5.90 -5.10 13.26
N ILE A 155 -7.20 -5.23 12.99
CA ILE A 155 -7.94 -6.49 13.02
C ILE A 155 -8.35 -6.82 11.59
N GLU A 156 -8.28 -8.10 11.25
CA GLU A 156 -8.74 -8.66 9.99
C GLU A 156 -9.74 -9.77 10.24
N ALA A 157 -10.77 -9.84 9.41
CA ALA A 157 -11.71 -10.93 9.35
C ALA A 157 -11.77 -11.46 7.92
N GLU A 158 -11.58 -12.75 7.75
CA GLU A 158 -11.67 -13.42 6.46
C GLU A 158 -12.78 -14.47 6.47
N ALA A 159 -13.50 -14.58 5.34
CA ALA A 159 -14.43 -15.67 5.06
C ALA A 159 -14.06 -16.31 3.73
N ARG A 160 -14.04 -17.64 3.68
CA ARG A 160 -13.66 -18.44 2.51
C ARG A 160 -14.82 -19.24 1.99
N THR A 161 -14.96 -19.30 0.65
CA THR A 161 -15.92 -20.13 -0.06
C THR A 161 -15.23 -20.94 -1.13
N ALA A 162 -15.62 -22.19 -1.32
CA ALA A 162 -15.09 -23.07 -2.36
C ALA A 162 -16.16 -23.38 -3.42
N PHE A 163 -15.76 -23.44 -4.70
CA PHE A 163 -16.61 -23.73 -5.86
C PHE A 163 -16.27 -25.10 -6.42
N ASP A 164 -16.52 -26.15 -5.68
CA ASP A 164 -16.14 -27.53 -6.04
C ASP A 164 -17.30 -28.38 -6.60
N GLY A 165 -18.31 -27.71 -7.18
CA GLY A 165 -19.49 -28.34 -7.80
C GLY A 165 -20.79 -28.14 -7.03
N ALA A 166 -20.73 -27.73 -5.76
CA ALA A 166 -21.86 -27.17 -5.05
C ALA A 166 -21.77 -25.64 -5.07
N PRO A 167 -22.81 -24.90 -5.46
CA PRO A 167 -22.74 -23.45 -5.45
C PRO A 167 -22.53 -22.97 -4.03
N ASN A 168 -21.49 -22.13 -3.85
CA ASN A 168 -21.22 -21.37 -2.63
C ASN A 168 -21.07 -22.20 -1.34
N SER A 169 -20.26 -23.26 -1.36
CA SER A 169 -19.94 -23.98 -0.12
C SER A 169 -19.05 -23.10 0.75
N PHE A 170 -19.55 -22.74 1.92
CA PHE A 170 -18.75 -22.06 2.94
C PHE A 170 -17.63 -22.99 3.42
N ASP A 171 -16.39 -22.55 3.23
CA ASP A 171 -15.19 -23.36 3.54
C ASP A 171 -14.69 -23.09 4.96
N GLY A 172 -14.66 -21.83 5.38
CA GLY A 172 -14.23 -21.44 6.71
C GLY A 172 -14.15 -19.92 6.87
N ALA A 173 -13.74 -19.51 8.06
CA ALA A 173 -13.44 -18.12 8.36
C ALA A 173 -12.27 -18.04 9.32
N SER A 174 -11.53 -16.93 9.29
CA SER A 174 -10.47 -16.64 10.23
C SER A 174 -10.57 -15.23 10.78
N LEU A 175 -9.88 -15.00 11.88
CA LEU A 175 -9.71 -13.70 12.52
C LEU A 175 -8.23 -13.49 12.78
N ALA A 176 -7.70 -12.36 12.30
CA ALA A 176 -6.32 -11.99 12.54
C ALA A 176 -6.21 -10.65 13.24
N GLY A 177 -5.09 -10.45 13.92
CA GLY A 177 -4.67 -9.16 14.43
C GLY A 177 -3.20 -8.95 14.18
N LYS A 178 -2.82 -7.71 13.84
CA LYS A 178 -1.40 -7.36 13.66
C LYS A 178 -1.04 -6.05 14.34
N LEU A 179 0.19 -5.99 14.80
CA LEU A 179 0.76 -4.84 15.50
C LEU A 179 2.09 -4.43 14.84
N ASP A 180 2.16 -3.20 14.37
CA ASP A 180 3.41 -2.59 13.94
C ASP A 180 4.38 -2.47 15.13
N LEU A 181 5.44 -3.26 15.09
CA LEU A 181 6.48 -3.29 16.12
C LEU A 181 7.47 -2.15 15.95
N TRP A 182 7.84 -1.89 14.72
CA TRP A 182 8.81 -0.88 14.36
C TRP A 182 8.60 -0.39 12.93
N HIS A 183 8.72 0.91 12.75
CA HIS A 183 8.74 1.53 11.43
C HIS A 183 9.70 2.73 11.37
N SER A 184 10.19 3.01 10.17
CA SER A 184 11.02 4.17 9.86
C SER A 184 10.65 4.73 8.49
N PRO A 185 9.96 5.87 8.43
CA PRO A 185 9.70 6.57 7.16
C PRO A 185 10.99 7.00 6.45
N GLN A 186 12.08 7.24 7.19
CA GLN A 186 13.37 7.62 6.64
C GLN A 186 14.06 6.44 5.94
N ALA A 187 14.01 5.26 6.55
CA ALA A 187 14.53 4.02 5.96
C ALA A 187 13.54 3.37 4.99
N LEU A 188 12.31 3.89 4.88
CA LEU A 188 11.19 3.30 4.15
C LEU A 188 10.99 1.83 4.52
N ALA A 189 10.96 1.53 5.82
CA ALA A 189 10.89 0.17 6.34
C ALA A 189 9.89 0.05 7.49
N ILE A 190 9.20 -1.08 7.55
CA ILE A 190 8.22 -1.44 8.59
C ILE A 190 8.31 -2.92 8.91
N THR A 191 8.07 -3.26 10.18
CA THR A 191 8.02 -4.64 10.67
C THR A 191 6.82 -4.81 11.60
N THR A 192 6.05 -5.85 11.40
CA THR A 192 4.77 -6.11 12.07
C THR A 192 4.70 -7.55 12.55
N LEU A 193 4.24 -7.74 13.77
CA LEU A 193 3.89 -9.04 14.33
C LEU A 193 2.38 -9.24 14.24
N GLY A 194 1.95 -10.40 13.80
CA GLY A 194 0.54 -10.76 13.75
C GLY A 194 0.25 -12.17 14.22
N LEU A 195 -1.01 -12.42 14.41
CA LEU A 195 -1.56 -13.72 14.77
C LEU A 195 -2.89 -13.88 14.04
N GLU A 196 -3.03 -14.97 13.31
CA GLU A 196 -4.30 -15.41 12.73
C GLU A 196 -4.82 -16.65 13.45
N ALA A 197 -6.10 -16.77 13.60
CA ALA A 197 -6.78 -17.92 14.17
C ALA A 197 -7.95 -18.36 13.29
N THR A 198 -7.91 -19.60 12.85
CA THR A 198 -8.95 -20.26 12.07
C THR A 198 -9.68 -21.28 12.94
N PRO A 199 -10.92 -21.00 13.36
CA PRO A 199 -11.72 -21.91 14.17
C PRO A 199 -12.24 -23.09 13.37
N ARG A 200 -12.72 -24.12 14.04
CA ARG A 200 -13.51 -25.19 13.45
C ARG A 200 -14.83 -24.63 12.94
N LEU A 201 -14.86 -24.26 11.66
CA LEU A 201 -16.05 -23.65 11.05
C LEU A 201 -16.08 -23.98 9.56
N GLY A 202 -17.24 -24.31 9.02
CA GLY A 202 -17.38 -24.71 7.62
C GLY A 202 -16.78 -26.10 7.38
N ARG A 203 -15.80 -26.20 6.50
CA ARG A 203 -15.04 -27.43 6.22
C ARG A 203 -13.79 -27.59 7.07
N GLN A 204 -13.42 -26.55 7.83
CA GLN A 204 -12.29 -26.60 8.73
C GLN A 204 -12.65 -27.51 9.93
N ASP A 205 -11.95 -28.62 10.06
CA ASP A 205 -12.21 -29.67 11.06
C ASP A 205 -11.41 -29.50 12.37
N ARG A 206 -10.43 -28.57 12.38
CA ARG A 206 -9.54 -28.30 13.52
C ARG A 206 -9.29 -26.80 13.70
N TRP A 207 -8.86 -26.41 14.90
CA TRP A 207 -8.32 -25.09 15.12
C TRP A 207 -6.90 -25.01 14.54
N GLU A 208 -6.66 -23.88 13.87
CA GLU A 208 -5.35 -23.51 13.39
C GLU A 208 -4.99 -22.11 13.89
N VAL A 209 -3.74 -21.94 14.27
CA VAL A 209 -3.23 -20.65 14.74
C VAL A 209 -1.90 -20.36 14.04
N GLU A 210 -1.83 -19.19 13.44
CA GLU A 210 -0.69 -18.77 12.63
C GLU A 210 -0.08 -17.46 13.14
N PRO A 211 0.92 -17.54 14.06
CA PRO A 211 1.75 -16.37 14.33
C PRO A 211 2.61 -16.04 13.12
N PHE A 212 2.73 -14.76 12.81
CA PHE A 212 3.55 -14.31 11.71
C PHE A 212 4.35 -13.04 12.00
N LEU A 213 5.47 -12.89 11.32
CA LEU A 213 6.27 -11.68 11.26
C LEU A 213 6.29 -11.19 9.82
N ALA A 214 5.75 -10.00 9.56
CA ALA A 214 5.77 -9.38 8.25
C ALA A 214 6.72 -8.18 8.23
N PHE A 215 7.35 -7.92 7.09
CA PHE A 215 8.15 -6.74 6.86
C PHE A 215 7.91 -6.15 5.48
N GLY A 216 8.13 -4.84 5.37
CA GLY A 216 8.17 -4.12 4.11
C GLY A 216 9.36 -3.16 4.07
N TRP A 217 9.99 -3.03 2.92
CA TRP A 217 11.12 -2.14 2.71
C TRP A 217 11.16 -1.63 1.27
N SER A 218 11.48 -0.36 1.10
CA SER A 218 11.71 0.23 -0.22
C SER A 218 13.17 0.70 -0.34
N PRO A 219 14.07 -0.16 -0.88
CA PRO A 219 15.47 0.18 -1.06
C PRO A 219 15.70 1.29 -2.08
N HIS A 220 14.73 1.48 -2.98
CA HIS A 220 14.73 2.50 -4.01
C HIS A 220 13.30 2.99 -4.21
N GLU A 221 13.12 4.27 -4.55
CA GLU A 221 11.83 4.97 -4.63
C GLU A 221 10.68 4.24 -5.36
N VAL A 222 11.03 3.38 -6.32
CA VAL A 222 10.07 2.63 -7.13
C VAL A 222 10.17 1.12 -6.93
N VAL A 223 11.04 0.64 -6.04
CA VAL A 223 11.21 -0.79 -5.77
C VAL A 223 10.80 -1.08 -4.34
N THR A 224 9.92 -2.04 -4.16
CA THR A 224 9.46 -2.50 -2.85
C THR A 224 9.79 -3.97 -2.68
N VAL A 225 10.27 -4.32 -1.51
CA VAL A 225 10.49 -5.68 -1.05
C VAL A 225 9.61 -5.91 0.17
N GLN A 226 8.80 -6.95 0.15
CA GLN A 226 7.95 -7.35 1.26
C GLN A 226 8.18 -8.81 1.57
N GLY A 227 8.05 -9.21 2.81
CA GLY A 227 8.20 -10.61 3.17
C GLY A 227 7.50 -10.94 4.47
N GLN A 228 7.31 -12.24 4.68
CA GLN A 228 6.61 -12.77 5.83
C GLN A 228 7.16 -14.12 6.21
N ILE A 229 7.21 -14.39 7.50
CA ILE A 229 7.45 -15.73 8.05
C ILE A 229 6.20 -16.08 8.85
N VAL A 230 5.58 -17.22 8.52
CA VAL A 230 4.38 -17.74 9.17
C VAL A 230 4.74 -19.07 9.81
N GLY A 231 4.36 -19.25 11.07
CA GLY A 231 4.40 -20.54 11.75
C GLY A 231 2.97 -21.08 11.85
N THR A 232 2.75 -22.34 11.53
CA THR A 232 1.43 -22.95 11.63
C THR A 232 1.38 -23.91 12.81
N TRP A 233 0.40 -23.69 13.70
CA TRP A 233 0.07 -24.60 14.80
C TRP A 233 -1.34 -25.14 14.59
N GLU A 234 -1.47 -26.47 14.65
CA GLU A 234 -2.75 -27.18 14.56
C GLU A 234 -3.09 -27.86 15.90
N GLU A 235 -4.37 -27.86 16.26
CA GLU A 235 -4.88 -28.36 17.54
C GLU A 235 -4.40 -29.76 17.93
N GLN A 236 -4.29 -30.67 16.97
CA GLN A 236 -3.94 -32.06 17.24
C GLN A 236 -2.45 -32.38 16.95
N ALA A 237 -1.86 -31.66 16.01
CA ALA A 237 -0.50 -31.89 15.54
C ALA A 237 0.57 -31.02 16.25
N GLY A 238 0.16 -29.96 16.91
CA GLY A 238 1.07 -28.95 17.45
C GLY A 238 1.65 -28.11 16.31
N ILE A 239 2.96 -27.86 16.31
CA ILE A 239 3.62 -27.14 15.21
C ILE A 239 3.56 -28.00 13.94
N ALA A 240 2.83 -27.54 12.94
CA ALA A 240 2.64 -28.19 11.65
C ALA A 240 3.73 -27.83 10.64
N GLY A 241 4.25 -26.61 10.68
CA GLY A 241 5.30 -26.18 9.76
C GLY A 241 5.57 -24.69 9.81
N PHE A 242 6.33 -24.23 8.82
CA PHE A 242 6.62 -22.81 8.57
C PHE A 242 6.43 -22.50 7.10
N GLU A 243 6.04 -21.27 6.82
CA GLU A 243 6.02 -20.72 5.47
C GLU A 243 6.86 -19.44 5.42
N TYR A 244 7.68 -19.32 4.38
CA TYR A 244 8.49 -18.15 4.07
C TYR A 244 7.96 -17.53 2.79
N ARG A 245 7.57 -16.26 2.86
CA ARG A 245 6.98 -15.50 1.75
C ARG A 245 7.86 -14.30 1.45
N LEU A 246 8.13 -14.05 0.18
CA LEU A 246 8.93 -12.92 -0.27
C LEU A 246 8.34 -12.36 -1.56
N GLY A 247 8.17 -11.05 -1.63
CA GLY A 247 7.65 -10.34 -2.78
C GLY A 247 8.54 -9.16 -3.17
N VAL A 248 8.66 -8.92 -4.47
CA VAL A 248 9.33 -7.75 -5.05
C VAL A 248 8.38 -7.09 -6.03
N ALA A 249 8.22 -5.78 -5.92
CA ALA A 249 7.39 -4.97 -6.78
C ALA A 249 8.18 -3.80 -7.37
N LYS A 250 7.80 -3.36 -8.57
CA LYS A 250 8.33 -2.14 -9.19
C LYS A 250 7.21 -1.24 -9.64
N ASP A 251 7.15 -0.04 -9.05
CA ASP A 251 6.11 0.95 -9.30
C ASP A 251 6.37 1.74 -10.59
N PHE A 252 5.43 1.68 -11.53
CA PHE A 252 5.36 2.50 -12.75
C PHE A 252 4.19 3.50 -12.70
N GLY A 253 3.65 3.77 -11.51
CA GLY A 253 2.55 4.68 -11.25
C GLY A 253 1.22 3.94 -11.11
N ARG A 254 0.44 3.81 -12.18
CA ARG A 254 -0.86 3.12 -12.12
C ARG A 254 -0.76 1.60 -12.26
N VAL A 255 0.39 1.12 -12.61
CA VAL A 255 0.65 -0.31 -12.87
C VAL A 255 1.92 -0.72 -12.13
N ILE A 256 1.84 -1.79 -11.37
CA ILE A 256 2.91 -2.30 -10.53
C ILE A 256 3.07 -3.80 -10.80
N PRO A 257 4.00 -4.23 -11.67
CA PRO A 257 4.38 -5.63 -11.76
C PRO A 257 5.03 -6.08 -10.45
N MET A 258 4.61 -7.26 -9.99
CA MET A 258 5.12 -7.91 -8.77
C MET A 258 5.40 -9.37 -9.04
N VAL A 259 6.35 -9.92 -8.32
CA VAL A 259 6.58 -11.37 -8.23
C VAL A 259 6.75 -11.72 -6.76
N GLU A 260 6.01 -12.71 -6.32
CA GLU A 260 6.15 -13.28 -4.99
C GLU A 260 6.61 -14.74 -5.09
N ALA A 261 7.21 -15.24 -4.03
CA ALA A 261 7.57 -16.62 -3.84
C ALA A 261 7.13 -17.08 -2.45
N GLY A 262 6.51 -18.25 -2.37
CA GLY A 262 6.12 -18.92 -1.14
C GLY A 262 6.82 -20.26 -1.02
N TRP A 263 7.49 -20.46 0.10
CA TRP A 263 8.16 -21.72 0.43
C TRP A 263 7.59 -22.30 1.72
N VAL A 264 6.82 -23.38 1.56
CA VAL A 264 6.22 -24.13 2.66
C VAL A 264 7.17 -25.25 3.10
N VAL A 265 7.45 -25.27 4.40
CA VAL A 265 8.31 -26.26 5.07
C VAL A 265 7.47 -26.97 6.12
N PRO A 266 6.73 -28.03 5.78
CA PRO A 266 5.94 -28.77 6.75
C PRO A 266 6.86 -29.52 7.72
N ARG A 267 6.38 -29.78 8.93
CA ARG A 267 7.10 -30.64 9.89
C ARG A 267 7.29 -32.05 9.38
N GLN A 268 6.32 -32.55 8.58
CA GLN A 268 6.34 -33.86 7.96
C GLN A 268 5.86 -33.73 6.52
N GLY A 269 6.50 -34.46 5.61
CA GLY A 269 6.16 -34.43 4.19
C GLY A 269 7.14 -33.61 3.35
N ASP A 270 6.74 -33.35 2.11
CA ASP A 270 7.58 -32.67 1.12
C ASP A 270 7.42 -31.15 1.20
N HIS A 271 8.51 -30.44 0.97
CA HIS A 271 8.49 -28.99 0.80
C HIS A 271 7.71 -28.59 -0.46
N ALA A 272 7.06 -27.42 -0.41
CA ALA A 272 6.43 -26.83 -1.57
C ALA A 272 7.01 -25.43 -1.85
N LEU A 273 7.22 -25.14 -3.12
CA LEU A 273 7.65 -23.81 -3.59
C LEU A 273 6.76 -23.39 -4.75
N SER A 274 6.17 -22.24 -4.64
CA SER A 274 5.36 -21.61 -5.69
C SER A 274 5.83 -20.19 -5.97
N PHE A 275 5.65 -19.72 -7.20
CA PHE A 275 5.86 -18.33 -7.61
C PHE A 275 4.53 -17.70 -8.01
N TYR A 276 4.39 -16.39 -7.74
CA TYR A 276 3.16 -15.63 -7.98
C TYR A 276 3.47 -14.36 -8.78
N PRO A 277 3.71 -14.47 -10.10
CA PRO A 277 3.79 -13.29 -10.97
C PRO A 277 2.42 -12.64 -11.07
N GLN A 278 2.38 -11.30 -10.91
CA GLN A 278 1.15 -10.54 -10.92
C GLN A 278 1.33 -9.12 -11.44
N LEU A 279 0.22 -8.53 -11.88
CA LEU A 279 0.12 -7.16 -12.29
C LEU A 279 -0.92 -6.45 -11.43
N TRP A 280 -0.45 -5.64 -10.50
CA TRP A 280 -1.30 -4.77 -9.69
C TRP A 280 -1.64 -3.49 -10.48
N MET A 281 -2.89 -3.04 -10.41
CA MET A 281 -3.39 -1.90 -11.17
C MET A 281 -4.26 -1.03 -10.28
N GLN A 282 -4.03 0.28 -10.33
CA GLN A 282 -4.97 1.23 -9.79
C GLN A 282 -6.16 1.40 -10.72
N LEU A 283 -7.37 1.17 -10.22
CA LEU A 283 -8.62 1.20 -10.98
C LEU A 283 -9.36 2.53 -10.81
N SER A 284 -9.37 3.12 -9.61
CA SER A 284 -10.01 4.42 -9.37
C SER A 284 -9.05 5.59 -9.57
N ARG A 285 -9.60 6.79 -9.79
CA ARG A 285 -8.80 8.02 -9.97
C ARG A 285 -8.06 8.41 -8.71
N LEU A 286 -8.70 8.27 -7.56
CA LEU A 286 -8.14 8.66 -6.26
C LEU A 286 -7.28 7.58 -5.62
N GLY A 287 -7.19 6.36 -6.19
CA GLY A 287 -6.35 5.28 -5.68
C GLY A 287 -7.04 4.30 -4.75
N HIS A 288 -8.25 4.62 -4.28
CA HIS A 288 -8.95 3.81 -3.30
C HIS A 288 -9.48 2.47 -3.82
N VAL A 289 -9.54 2.27 -5.13
CA VAL A 289 -9.86 0.97 -5.73
C VAL A 289 -8.69 0.51 -6.58
N ALA A 290 -8.22 -0.68 -6.28
CA ALA A 290 -7.16 -1.35 -7.01
C ALA A 290 -7.54 -2.81 -7.30
N GLY A 291 -6.82 -3.43 -8.19
CA GLY A 291 -6.94 -4.85 -8.46
C GLY A 291 -5.62 -5.44 -8.90
N SER A 292 -5.50 -6.73 -8.78
CA SER A 292 -4.36 -7.48 -9.30
C SER A 292 -4.84 -8.72 -10.04
N ILE A 293 -4.11 -9.10 -11.07
CA ILE A 293 -4.30 -10.36 -11.79
C ILE A 293 -2.96 -11.04 -11.98
N GLY A 294 -2.92 -12.35 -11.81
CA GLY A 294 -1.72 -13.14 -11.94
C GLY A 294 -1.99 -14.63 -11.81
N ALA A 295 -0.97 -15.38 -11.46
CA ALA A 295 -1.09 -16.84 -11.33
C ALA A 295 -0.19 -17.38 -10.22
N GLU A 296 -0.62 -18.44 -9.56
CA GLU A 296 0.25 -19.35 -8.82
C GLU A 296 0.90 -20.33 -9.79
N LEU A 297 2.22 -20.42 -9.72
CA LEU A 297 3.06 -21.33 -10.51
C LEU A 297 3.78 -22.29 -9.57
N PRO A 298 3.21 -23.48 -9.26
CA PRO A 298 3.87 -24.47 -8.42
C PRO A 298 5.16 -24.97 -9.09
N ALA A 299 6.30 -24.82 -8.42
CA ALA A 299 7.61 -25.22 -8.91
C ALA A 299 8.12 -26.53 -8.28
N VAL A 300 7.88 -26.69 -6.97
CA VAL A 300 8.25 -27.88 -6.19
C VAL A 300 7.08 -28.21 -5.27
N GLY A 301 6.82 -29.49 -5.02
CA GLY A 301 5.82 -29.95 -4.07
C GLY A 301 4.98 -31.12 -4.58
N PRO A 302 4.08 -31.62 -3.72
CA PRO A 302 3.21 -32.75 -4.03
C PRO A 302 2.04 -32.39 -4.97
N GLU A 303 1.68 -31.10 -5.06
CA GLU A 303 0.59 -30.62 -5.91
C GLU A 303 0.90 -30.75 -7.40
N PRO A 304 -0.14 -30.96 -8.25
CA PRO A 304 0.01 -30.91 -9.70
C PRO A 304 0.62 -29.57 -10.14
N ARG A 305 1.66 -29.62 -10.97
CA ARG A 305 2.34 -28.42 -11.51
C ARG A 305 1.49 -27.71 -12.58
N ARG A 306 0.25 -27.37 -12.27
CA ARG A 306 -0.60 -26.57 -13.14
C ARG A 306 -0.70 -25.15 -12.63
N PRO A 307 -0.61 -24.14 -13.49
CA PRO A 307 -0.89 -22.76 -13.09
C PRO A 307 -2.32 -22.62 -12.56
N LYS A 308 -2.49 -21.86 -11.47
CA LYS A 308 -3.79 -21.47 -10.94
C LYS A 308 -3.95 -19.96 -11.11
N LEU A 309 -5.06 -19.52 -11.70
CA LEU A 309 -5.34 -18.10 -11.86
C LEU A 309 -5.68 -17.48 -10.51
N ILE A 310 -5.11 -16.31 -10.22
CA ILE A 310 -5.43 -15.50 -9.06
C ILE A 310 -5.76 -14.09 -9.51
N ALA A 311 -6.78 -13.50 -8.90
CA ALA A 311 -7.11 -12.09 -9.06
C ALA A 311 -7.70 -11.55 -7.77
N PHE A 312 -7.50 -10.27 -7.48
CA PHE A 312 -8.24 -9.59 -6.42
C PHE A 312 -8.77 -8.23 -6.86
N LEU A 313 -9.82 -7.81 -6.19
CA LEU A 313 -10.32 -6.44 -6.16
C LEU A 313 -10.19 -5.92 -4.73
N LEU A 314 -9.56 -4.77 -4.57
CA LEU A 314 -9.29 -4.12 -3.30
C LEU A 314 -9.99 -2.77 -3.26
N TRP A 315 -10.62 -2.47 -2.13
CA TRP A 315 -11.18 -1.18 -1.80
C TRP A 315 -10.62 -0.69 -0.47
N ASP A 316 -9.77 0.33 -0.54
CA ASP A 316 -9.32 1.11 0.61
C ASP A 316 -10.39 2.16 0.95
N PHE A 317 -11.11 1.97 2.05
CA PHE A 317 -12.17 2.88 2.47
C PHE A 317 -11.69 3.99 3.43
N GLY A 318 -10.43 4.00 3.82
CA GLY A 318 -9.84 5.02 4.69
C GLY A 318 -10.50 5.14 6.05
N ASP A 319 -10.14 6.18 6.81
CA ASP A 319 -10.69 6.43 8.15
C ASP A 319 -11.90 7.39 8.15
N ALA A 320 -12.25 7.96 7.02
CA ALA A 320 -13.36 8.93 6.92
C ALA A 320 -14.76 8.29 6.89
N GLY A 321 -14.85 6.96 6.99
CA GLY A 321 -16.08 6.16 6.86
C GLY A 321 -16.26 5.55 5.48
N LEU A 322 -16.99 4.44 5.41
CA LEU A 322 -17.10 3.53 4.26
C LEU A 322 -17.45 4.18 2.91
N PHE A 323 -18.03 5.36 2.87
CA PHE A 323 -18.48 6.02 1.64
C PHE A 323 -17.98 7.46 1.49
N LYS A 324 -17.02 7.89 2.30
CA LYS A 324 -16.38 9.20 2.19
C LYS A 324 -14.96 9.04 1.68
N GLY A 325 -14.61 9.72 0.60
CA GLY A 325 -13.25 9.70 0.04
C GLY A 325 -13.13 9.11 -1.35
N TRP A 326 -14.25 8.96 -2.04
CA TRP A 326 -14.30 8.52 -3.44
C TRP A 326 -14.00 9.65 -4.43
#